data_b0fcc38e44e9a7efc71e920a4f9b985d
#
_entry.id   b0fcc38e44e9a7efc71e920a4f9b985d
#
_cell.length_a   1.000
_cell.length_b   1.000
_cell.length_c   1.000
_cell.angle_alpha   90.00
_cell.angle_beta   90.00
_cell.angle_gamma   90.00
#
_symmetry.space_group_name_H-M   'P 1'
#
loop_
_entity.id
_entity.type
_entity.pdbx_description
1 polymer ?
#
loop_
_entity_poly.entity_id
_entity_poly.type
_entity_poly.pdbx_seq_one_letter_code
_entity_poly.pdbx_strand_id
1 'polypeptide(L)'
;MKDFSGEMAAWSEALLRDDHAGARVALVSLVIGLARQGMTRLLFPPAETLAQRIRRHVMDAPDRDWQSRDLEALLGMSGATLRRHLAAEDTSLRELLIDVRMGIALNLLYGTQLPLKTVAARVGYRSPDGFVRAFRARYGLEPSQLGRDDA
;
A
#
# COMPACT_ATOMS: atom_id res chain seq x y z
N MET A 1 17.13 -19.48 16.14
CA MET A 1 17.02 -18.31 15.24
C MET A 1 18.39 -17.65 15.27
N LYS A 2 19.11 -17.59 14.13
CA LYS A 2 20.43 -16.94 14.10
C LYS A 2 20.24 -15.44 14.24
N ASP A 3 21.03 -14.82 15.08
CA ASP A 3 21.06 -13.38 15.27
C ASP A 3 21.83 -12.75 14.10
N PHE A 4 21.22 -11.78 13.41
CA PHE A 4 21.81 -11.02 12.30
C PHE A 4 22.36 -9.66 12.75
N SER A 5 22.42 -9.42 14.05
CA SER A 5 22.89 -8.14 14.59
C SER A 5 24.31 -7.80 14.13
N GLY A 6 25.17 -8.81 13.99
CA GLY A 6 26.55 -8.64 13.53
C GLY A 6 26.64 -8.17 12.07
N GLU A 7 25.90 -8.83 11.16
CA GLU A 7 25.85 -8.45 9.75
C GLU A 7 25.23 -7.07 9.54
N MET A 8 24.17 -6.73 10.30
CA MET A 8 23.55 -5.42 10.24
C MET A 8 24.47 -4.33 10.81
N ALA A 9 25.20 -4.61 11.90
CA ALA A 9 26.17 -3.67 12.44
C ALA A 9 27.32 -3.43 11.45
N ALA A 10 27.87 -4.49 10.85
CA ALA A 10 28.91 -4.38 9.83
C ALA A 10 28.46 -3.58 8.60
N TRP A 11 27.21 -3.77 8.16
CA TRP A 11 26.63 -2.99 7.06
C TRP A 11 26.48 -1.52 7.40
N SER A 12 25.93 -1.20 8.56
CA SER A 12 25.75 0.19 9.01
C SER A 12 27.09 0.91 9.24
N GLU A 13 28.08 0.22 9.82
CA GLU A 13 29.44 0.76 10.05
C GLU A 13 30.14 1.05 8.74
N ALA A 14 30.06 0.17 7.75
CA ALA A 14 30.61 0.40 6.43
C ALA A 14 29.98 1.60 5.72
N LEU A 15 28.67 1.80 5.85
CA LEU A 15 27.99 2.98 5.31
C LEU A 15 28.44 4.27 5.99
N LEU A 16 28.61 4.26 7.32
CA LEU A 16 29.08 5.43 8.07
C LEU A 16 30.50 5.83 7.71
N ARG A 17 31.33 4.88 7.24
CA ARG A 17 32.71 5.09 6.77
C ARG A 17 32.81 5.37 5.27
N ASP A 18 31.69 5.48 4.56
CA ASP A 18 31.64 5.62 3.10
C ASP A 18 32.31 4.43 2.34
N ASP A 19 32.44 3.27 3.02
CA ASP A 19 32.96 2.05 2.44
C ASP A 19 31.85 1.28 1.72
N HIS A 20 31.57 1.68 0.49
CA HIS A 20 30.55 1.05 -0.35
C HIS A 20 30.88 -0.41 -0.73
N ALA A 21 32.16 -0.78 -0.73
CA ALA A 21 32.56 -2.17 -1.02
C ALA A 21 32.27 -3.07 0.17
N GLY A 22 32.67 -2.66 1.38
CA GLY A 22 32.34 -3.35 2.62
C GLY A 22 30.85 -3.45 2.89
N ALA A 23 30.10 -2.36 2.64
CA ALA A 23 28.65 -2.37 2.77
C ALA A 23 27.97 -3.41 1.85
N ARG A 24 28.42 -3.53 0.61
CA ARG A 24 27.91 -4.57 -0.33
C ARG A 24 28.22 -5.98 0.16
N VAL A 25 29.43 -6.23 0.65
CA VAL A 25 29.81 -7.55 1.18
C VAL A 25 28.95 -7.91 2.40
N ALA A 26 28.78 -6.99 3.34
CA ALA A 26 27.95 -7.20 4.52
C ALA A 26 26.47 -7.48 4.14
N LEU A 27 25.93 -6.73 3.17
CA LEU A 27 24.57 -6.95 2.66
C LEU A 27 24.42 -8.33 2.01
N VAL A 28 25.37 -8.76 1.18
CA VAL A 28 25.37 -10.10 0.56
C VAL A 28 25.44 -11.18 1.62
N SER A 29 26.24 -11.01 2.67
CA SER A 29 26.32 -11.96 3.78
C SER A 29 25.00 -12.08 4.53
N LEU A 30 24.32 -10.96 4.78
CA LEU A 30 22.99 -10.91 5.37
C LEU A 30 21.96 -11.66 4.50
N VAL A 31 21.94 -11.38 3.20
CA VAL A 31 21.04 -12.02 2.22
C VAL A 31 21.25 -13.55 2.21
N ILE A 32 22.51 -14.01 2.15
CA ILE A 32 22.84 -15.44 2.19
C ILE A 32 22.41 -16.05 3.54
N GLY A 33 22.61 -15.35 4.63
CA GLY A 33 22.18 -15.78 5.96
C GLY A 33 20.68 -15.98 6.05
N LEU A 34 19.89 -15.01 5.57
CA LEU A 34 18.42 -15.06 5.50
C LEU A 34 17.94 -16.22 4.61
N ALA A 35 18.55 -16.40 3.44
CA ALA A 35 18.23 -17.50 2.53
C ALA A 35 18.47 -18.89 3.18
N ARG A 36 19.59 -19.06 3.89
CA ARG A 36 19.91 -20.31 4.61
C ARG A 36 18.96 -20.62 5.76
N GLN A 37 18.27 -19.61 6.32
CA GLN A 37 17.23 -19.79 7.33
C GLN A 37 15.83 -19.99 6.74
N GLY A 38 15.72 -20.13 5.42
CA GLY A 38 14.42 -20.31 4.74
C GLY A 38 13.59 -19.02 4.62
N MET A 39 14.18 -17.85 4.96
CA MET A 39 13.50 -16.54 4.83
C MET A 39 13.52 -16.02 3.37
N THR A 40 13.44 -16.93 2.41
CA THR A 40 13.49 -16.60 0.97
C THR A 40 12.38 -15.68 0.52
N ARG A 41 11.24 -15.67 1.22
CA ARG A 41 10.13 -14.73 0.93
C ARG A 41 10.49 -13.25 1.10
N LEU A 42 11.46 -12.93 1.95
CA LEU A 42 11.97 -11.56 2.11
C LEU A 42 12.85 -11.14 0.92
N LEU A 43 13.54 -12.09 0.30
CA LEU A 43 14.47 -11.88 -0.81
C LEU A 43 13.76 -11.97 -2.17
N PHE A 44 12.78 -12.85 -2.26
CA PHE A 44 11.97 -13.09 -3.45
C PHE A 44 10.50 -12.92 -3.07
N PRO A 45 9.98 -11.67 -3.08
CA PRO A 45 8.57 -11.46 -2.81
C PRO A 45 7.73 -12.28 -3.81
N PRO A 46 6.60 -12.83 -3.39
CA PRO A 46 5.71 -13.55 -4.28
C PRO A 46 5.31 -12.66 -5.45
N ALA A 47 4.99 -13.26 -6.58
CA ALA A 47 4.49 -12.53 -7.74
C ALA A 47 3.32 -11.62 -7.32
N GLU A 48 3.33 -10.39 -7.83
CA GLU A 48 2.29 -9.40 -7.53
C GLU A 48 0.91 -9.97 -7.88
N THR A 49 0.00 -9.96 -6.89
CA THR A 49 -1.36 -10.45 -7.10
C THR A 49 -2.16 -9.49 -7.99
N LEU A 50 -3.30 -9.94 -8.51
CA LEU A 50 -4.18 -9.09 -9.32
C LEU A 50 -4.70 -7.90 -8.49
N ALA A 51 -5.09 -8.13 -7.23
CA ALA A 51 -5.51 -7.09 -6.31
C ALA A 51 -4.41 -6.04 -6.08
N GLN A 52 -3.14 -6.47 -5.92
CA GLN A 52 -2.01 -5.55 -5.76
C GLN A 52 -1.77 -4.70 -7.01
N ARG A 53 -1.87 -5.30 -8.21
CA ARG A 53 -1.76 -4.56 -9.48
C ARG A 53 -2.85 -3.50 -9.60
N ILE A 54 -4.09 -3.84 -9.28
CA ILE A 54 -5.21 -2.90 -9.31
C ILE A 54 -5.01 -1.79 -8.26
N ARG A 55 -4.61 -2.14 -7.03
CA ARG A 55 -4.33 -1.14 -5.99
C ARG A 55 -3.33 -0.10 -6.46
N ARG A 56 -2.24 -0.51 -7.09
CA ARG A 56 -1.23 0.40 -7.63
C ARG A 56 -1.85 1.39 -8.62
N HIS A 57 -2.61 0.92 -9.60
CA HIS A 57 -3.26 1.80 -10.58
C HIS A 57 -4.28 2.76 -9.95
N VAL A 58 -5.02 2.30 -8.94
CA VAL A 58 -5.98 3.14 -8.22
C VAL A 58 -5.26 4.17 -7.35
N MET A 59 -4.11 3.84 -6.76
CA MET A 59 -3.29 4.79 -5.99
C MET A 59 -2.76 5.94 -6.85
N ASP A 60 -2.43 5.67 -8.12
CA ASP A 60 -1.94 6.69 -9.06
C ASP A 60 -3.03 7.69 -9.48
N ALA A 61 -4.32 7.29 -9.43
CA ALA A 61 -5.46 8.14 -9.78
C ALA A 61 -6.70 7.79 -8.92
N PRO A 62 -6.71 8.13 -7.62
CA PRO A 62 -7.74 7.69 -6.68
C PRO A 62 -9.10 8.38 -6.90
N ASP A 63 -9.11 9.56 -7.49
CA ASP A 63 -10.31 10.34 -7.83
C ASP A 63 -10.98 9.89 -9.13
N ARG A 64 -10.29 9.10 -9.96
CA ARG A 64 -10.87 8.56 -11.19
C ARG A 64 -12.05 7.64 -10.90
N ASP A 65 -13.11 7.76 -11.71
CA ASP A 65 -14.27 6.86 -11.66
C ASP A 65 -13.94 5.51 -12.33
N TRP A 66 -13.16 4.69 -11.60
CA TRP A 66 -12.72 3.38 -12.07
C TRP A 66 -13.89 2.43 -12.29
N GLN A 67 -14.05 1.98 -13.53
CA GLN A 67 -15.02 0.97 -13.94
C GLN A 67 -14.34 -0.35 -14.28
N SER A 68 -15.08 -1.46 -14.22
CA SER A 68 -14.56 -2.79 -14.61
C SER A 68 -13.91 -2.76 -15.98
N ARG A 69 -14.55 -2.11 -16.97
CA ARG A 69 -14.06 -1.96 -18.35
C ARG A 69 -12.70 -1.27 -18.46
N ASP A 70 -12.39 -0.33 -17.55
CA ASP A 70 -11.09 0.35 -17.57
C ASP A 70 -9.98 -0.62 -17.20
N LEU A 71 -10.26 -1.48 -16.21
CA LEU A 71 -9.32 -2.51 -15.76
C LEU A 71 -9.23 -3.67 -16.75
N GLU A 72 -10.33 -4.01 -17.42
CA GLU A 72 -10.34 -5.02 -18.49
C GLU A 72 -9.37 -4.62 -19.61
N ALA A 73 -9.46 -3.38 -20.07
CA ALA A 73 -8.56 -2.83 -21.07
C ALA A 73 -7.10 -2.76 -20.58
N LEU A 74 -6.88 -2.31 -19.33
CA LEU A 74 -5.56 -2.13 -18.75
C LEU A 74 -4.84 -3.46 -18.49
N LEU A 75 -5.59 -4.48 -18.08
CA LEU A 75 -5.06 -5.78 -17.65
C LEU A 75 -5.16 -6.85 -18.74
N GLY A 76 -5.82 -6.57 -19.86
CA GLY A 76 -5.99 -7.51 -20.98
C GLY A 76 -6.86 -8.71 -20.63
N MET A 77 -7.88 -8.54 -19.76
CA MET A 77 -8.74 -9.64 -19.34
C MET A 77 -10.22 -9.23 -19.34
N SER A 78 -11.13 -10.21 -19.47
CA SER A 78 -12.57 -9.95 -19.40
C SER A 78 -13.03 -9.65 -17.98
N GLY A 79 -14.14 -8.90 -17.83
CA GLY A 79 -14.71 -8.60 -16.52
C GLY A 79 -15.14 -9.85 -15.73
N ALA A 80 -15.53 -10.93 -16.42
CA ALA A 80 -15.82 -12.21 -15.78
C ALA A 80 -14.55 -12.83 -15.17
N THR A 81 -13.44 -12.80 -15.92
CA THR A 81 -12.13 -13.26 -15.45
C THR A 81 -11.63 -12.41 -14.30
N LEU A 82 -11.75 -11.08 -14.43
CA LEU A 82 -11.38 -10.12 -13.37
C LEU A 82 -12.11 -10.43 -12.05
N ARG A 83 -13.44 -10.56 -12.10
CA ARG A 83 -14.26 -10.89 -10.91
C ARG A 83 -13.87 -12.22 -10.28
N ARG A 84 -13.67 -13.28 -11.11
CA ARG A 84 -13.29 -14.60 -10.63
C ARG A 84 -11.93 -14.58 -9.92
N HIS A 85 -10.93 -13.88 -10.47
CA HIS A 85 -9.61 -13.79 -9.86
C HIS A 85 -9.64 -12.98 -8.55
N LEU A 86 -10.37 -11.86 -8.52
CA LEU A 86 -10.53 -11.09 -7.29
C LEU A 86 -11.27 -11.88 -6.21
N ALA A 87 -12.30 -12.64 -6.57
CA ALA A 87 -12.99 -13.52 -5.64
C ALA A 87 -12.09 -14.64 -5.09
N ALA A 88 -11.15 -15.16 -5.90
CA ALA A 88 -10.13 -16.10 -5.44
C ALA A 88 -9.08 -15.48 -4.50
N GLU A 89 -8.98 -14.16 -4.49
CA GLU A 89 -8.16 -13.37 -3.55
C GLU A 89 -9.02 -12.79 -2.41
N ASP A 90 -10.22 -13.33 -2.16
CA ASP A 90 -11.19 -12.92 -1.13
C ASP A 90 -11.51 -11.41 -1.16
N THR A 91 -11.61 -10.83 -2.35
CA THR A 91 -11.90 -9.39 -2.53
C THR A 91 -12.74 -9.11 -3.78
N SER A 92 -13.14 -7.86 -3.93
CA SER A 92 -13.85 -7.34 -5.11
C SER A 92 -13.26 -6.00 -5.55
N LEU A 93 -13.52 -5.58 -6.79
CA LEU A 93 -13.11 -4.27 -7.27
C LEU A 93 -13.65 -3.14 -6.38
N ARG A 94 -14.90 -3.25 -5.93
CA ARG A 94 -15.51 -2.26 -5.05
C ARG A 94 -14.77 -2.13 -3.72
N GLU A 95 -14.42 -3.26 -3.10
CA GLU A 95 -13.66 -3.29 -1.84
C GLU A 95 -12.27 -2.71 -2.02
N LEU A 96 -11.57 -3.09 -3.09
CA LEU A 96 -10.25 -2.52 -3.41
C LEU A 96 -10.28 -1.01 -3.58
N LEU A 97 -11.28 -0.48 -4.29
CA LEU A 97 -11.46 0.96 -4.46
C LEU A 97 -11.70 1.67 -3.13
N ILE A 98 -12.55 1.11 -2.27
CA ILE A 98 -12.81 1.65 -0.94
C ILE A 98 -11.53 1.62 -0.09
N ASP A 99 -10.84 0.50 -0.04
CA ASP A 99 -9.63 0.31 0.76
C ASP A 99 -8.52 1.30 0.38
N VAL A 100 -8.24 1.43 -0.91
CA VAL A 100 -7.20 2.36 -1.40
C VAL A 100 -7.59 3.81 -1.09
N ARG A 101 -8.82 4.20 -1.42
CA ARG A 101 -9.31 5.56 -1.18
C ARG A 101 -9.29 5.94 0.29
N MET A 102 -9.71 5.03 1.16
CA MET A 102 -9.69 5.24 2.61
C MET A 102 -8.28 5.31 3.17
N GLY A 103 -7.33 4.48 2.68
CA GLY A 103 -5.93 4.56 3.06
C GLY A 103 -5.28 5.90 2.68
N ILE A 104 -5.55 6.41 1.46
CA ILE A 104 -5.08 7.73 1.03
C ILE A 104 -5.72 8.84 1.87
N ALA A 105 -7.02 8.75 2.13
CA ALA A 105 -7.73 9.71 2.96
C ALA A 105 -7.16 9.79 4.37
N LEU A 106 -6.85 8.65 4.99
CA LEU A 106 -6.23 8.59 6.31
C LEU A 106 -4.89 9.33 6.32
N ASN A 107 -4.02 9.08 5.33
CA ASN A 107 -2.74 9.78 5.20
C ASN A 107 -2.91 11.30 4.99
N LEU A 108 -3.90 11.72 4.20
CA LEU A 108 -4.18 13.14 3.98
C LEU A 108 -4.70 13.82 5.25
N LEU A 109 -5.57 13.15 6.02
CA LEU A 109 -6.12 13.69 7.27
C LEU A 109 -5.04 13.85 8.36
N TYR A 110 -4.10 12.91 8.45
CA TYR A 110 -2.99 13.00 9.40
C TYR A 110 -1.85 13.93 8.95
N GLY A 111 -1.53 13.89 7.66
CA GLY A 111 -0.33 14.55 7.13
C GLY A 111 -0.57 15.98 6.64
N THR A 112 -1.83 16.45 6.58
CA THR A 112 -2.15 17.77 6.01
C THR A 112 -3.29 18.47 6.77
N GLN A 113 -3.39 19.80 6.59
CA GLN A 113 -4.51 20.63 7.11
C GLN A 113 -5.61 20.82 6.05
N LEU A 114 -5.78 19.87 5.14
CA LEU A 114 -6.79 20.01 4.08
C LEU A 114 -8.21 19.92 4.64
N PRO A 115 -9.13 20.79 4.18
CA PRO A 115 -10.53 20.68 4.53
C PRO A 115 -11.12 19.31 4.15
N LEU A 116 -12.00 18.77 4.97
CA LEU A 116 -12.62 17.45 4.77
C LEU A 116 -13.23 17.29 3.36
N LYS A 117 -13.88 18.36 2.85
CA LYS A 117 -14.43 18.40 1.50
C LYS A 117 -13.36 18.18 0.43
N THR A 118 -12.18 18.77 0.64
CA THR A 118 -11.04 18.62 -0.27
C THR A 118 -10.47 17.21 -0.23
N VAL A 119 -10.36 16.62 0.97
CA VAL A 119 -9.92 15.23 1.14
C VAL A 119 -10.90 14.28 0.43
N ALA A 120 -12.20 14.42 0.68
CA ALA A 120 -13.24 13.63 0.04
C ALA A 120 -13.13 13.67 -1.50
N ALA A 121 -13.00 14.87 -2.07
CA ALA A 121 -12.85 15.05 -3.53
C ALA A 121 -11.57 14.37 -4.06
N ARG A 122 -10.43 14.55 -3.40
CA ARG A 122 -9.14 13.95 -3.80
C ARG A 122 -9.13 12.43 -3.81
N VAL A 123 -9.98 11.81 -2.98
CA VAL A 123 -10.12 10.35 -2.95
C VAL A 123 -11.34 9.85 -3.73
N GLY A 124 -11.91 10.69 -4.60
CA GLY A 124 -12.95 10.32 -5.56
C GLY A 124 -14.37 10.20 -5.00
N TYR A 125 -14.66 10.87 -3.89
CA TYR A 125 -16.02 10.98 -3.37
C TYR A 125 -16.72 12.25 -3.89
N ARG A 126 -17.91 12.09 -4.47
CA ARG A 126 -18.72 13.21 -4.99
C ARG A 126 -19.36 14.04 -3.89
N SER A 127 -19.55 13.47 -2.70
CA SER A 127 -20.10 14.18 -1.55
C SER A 127 -19.31 13.89 -0.27
N PRO A 128 -19.13 14.89 0.59
CA PRO A 128 -18.53 14.71 1.91
C PRO A 128 -19.25 13.68 2.77
N ASP A 129 -20.60 13.67 2.74
CA ASP A 129 -21.43 12.75 3.53
C ASP A 129 -21.20 11.29 3.11
N GLY A 130 -21.04 11.03 1.80
CA GLY A 130 -20.71 9.72 1.26
C GLY A 130 -19.34 9.26 1.74
N PHE A 131 -18.37 10.18 1.77
CA PHE A 131 -17.03 9.95 2.28
C PHE A 131 -17.06 9.63 3.78
N VAL A 132 -17.72 10.47 4.59
CA VAL A 132 -17.81 10.28 6.06
C VAL A 132 -18.42 8.92 6.39
N ARG A 133 -19.53 8.54 5.73
CA ARG A 133 -20.14 7.20 5.94
C ARG A 133 -19.17 6.05 5.61
N ALA A 134 -18.44 6.14 4.49
CA ALA A 134 -17.50 5.12 4.08
C ALA A 134 -16.30 5.05 5.05
N PHE A 135 -15.79 6.19 5.48
CA PHE A 135 -14.68 6.29 6.43
C PHE A 135 -15.06 5.70 7.78
N ARG A 136 -16.23 6.08 8.32
CA ARG A 136 -16.75 5.52 9.57
C ARG A 136 -17.01 4.02 9.48
N ALA A 137 -17.54 3.54 8.36
CA ALA A 137 -17.75 2.12 8.14
C ALA A 137 -16.43 1.33 8.13
N ARG A 138 -15.34 1.95 7.65
CA ARG A 138 -14.01 1.30 7.53
C ARG A 138 -13.21 1.35 8.82
N TYR A 139 -13.24 2.46 9.55
CA TYR A 139 -12.36 2.71 10.70
C TYR A 139 -13.10 2.81 12.05
N GLY A 140 -14.42 2.85 12.06
CA GLY A 140 -15.22 2.97 13.28
C GLY A 140 -15.24 4.36 13.94
N LEU A 141 -14.61 5.35 13.29
CA LEU A 141 -14.47 6.72 13.81
C LEU A 141 -14.77 7.76 12.73
N GLU A 142 -15.05 8.98 13.12
CA GLU A 142 -15.30 10.09 12.21
C GLU A 142 -13.98 10.70 11.70
N PRO A 143 -13.90 11.10 10.41
CA PRO A 143 -12.70 11.76 9.87
C PRO A 143 -12.29 13.02 10.65
N SER A 144 -13.26 13.75 11.22
CA SER A 144 -13.03 14.93 12.05
C SER A 144 -12.27 14.66 13.35
N GLN A 145 -12.24 13.42 13.81
CA GLN A 145 -11.50 13.03 15.01
C GLN A 145 -10.01 12.83 14.76
N LEU A 146 -9.58 12.75 13.48
CA LEU A 146 -8.19 12.50 13.09
C LEU A 146 -7.41 13.78 12.74
N GLY A 147 -8.07 14.87 12.59
CA GLY A 147 -7.50 16.07 11.98
C GLY A 147 -7.34 17.28 12.90
N ARG A 148 -7.41 17.16 14.25
CA ARG A 148 -7.21 18.33 15.11
C ARG A 148 -6.98 17.97 16.57
N ASP A 149 -5.75 18.01 17.00
CA ASP A 149 -5.42 18.68 18.25
C ASP A 149 -5.15 20.16 17.89
N ASP A 150 -6.20 20.95 17.79
CA ASP A 150 -6.08 22.40 17.94
C ASP A 150 -5.90 22.68 19.44
N ALA A 151 -4.65 22.69 19.92
CA ALA A 151 -4.26 23.36 21.15
C ALA A 151 -3.86 24.80 20.81
#